data_d43dde8fe354989b620a0afa2c13b018
#
_entry.id   d43dde8fe354989b620a0afa2c13b018
#
_cell.length_a   1.000
_cell.length_b   1.000
_cell.length_c   1.000
_cell.angle_alpha   90.00
_cell.angle_beta   90.00
_cell.angle_gamma   90.00
#
_symmetry.space_group_name_H-M   'P 1'
#
loop_
_entity.id
_entity.type
_entity.pdbx_description
1 polymer ?
#
loop_
_entity_poly.entity_id
_entity_poly.type
_entity_poly.pdbx_seq_one_letter_code
_entity_poly.pdbx_strand_id
1 'polypeptide(L)'
;MNLAIPPVLRSNIRFLLGGEDAGDAWLSDASTLAGQLAGSWGVTPVRVLEGGAMSLCIQCRDPAGAARVLKIPSSAGNGRAETAALSAWNNGATPRVIRHDSATGSFLMEFVQPAEPANGARHISRLLARLHIDQDGLPFPDLEVALQDRIGGARTRFAGACHTAERRDVETAAPLLAALARTTEEPTVVHGDFQAKNVLAGPEGPVAIDPLPAVGDPLSDTALWIAGGS
;
A
#
# COMPACT_ATOMS: atom_id res chain seq x y z
N MET A 1 9.51 19.63 12.47
CA MET A 1 8.32 18.96 13.07
C MET A 1 8.81 17.80 13.92
N ASN A 2 8.48 17.74 15.21
CA ASN A 2 8.96 16.68 16.09
C ASN A 2 7.83 15.62 16.27
N LEU A 3 7.64 14.77 15.27
CA LEU A 3 6.71 13.63 15.37
C LEU A 3 7.46 12.39 15.80
N ALA A 4 6.96 11.69 16.81
CA ALA A 4 7.53 10.43 17.25
C ALA A 4 7.35 9.35 16.15
N ILE A 5 8.46 8.84 15.65
CA ILE A 5 8.46 7.76 14.65
C ILE A 5 8.26 6.43 15.39
N PRO A 6 7.22 5.64 15.03
CA PRO A 6 6.98 4.34 15.65
C PRO A 6 8.18 3.40 15.47
N PRO A 7 8.58 2.64 16.50
CA PRO A 7 9.73 1.71 16.43
C PRO A 7 9.58 0.68 15.30
N VAL A 8 8.36 0.20 15.05
CA VAL A 8 8.07 -0.76 13.99
C VAL A 8 8.35 -0.15 12.60
N LEU A 9 7.90 1.09 12.35
CA LEU A 9 8.19 1.78 11.09
C LEU A 9 9.71 1.96 10.91
N ARG A 10 10.42 2.38 11.95
CA ARG A 10 11.88 2.53 11.90
C ARG A 10 12.57 1.22 11.54
N SER A 11 12.19 0.12 12.18
CA SER A 11 12.75 -1.20 11.91
C SER A 11 12.48 -1.65 10.47
N ASN A 12 11.26 -1.47 9.98
CA ASN A 12 10.86 -1.85 8.63
C ASN A 12 11.60 -1.04 7.56
N ILE A 13 11.73 0.27 7.74
CA ILE A 13 12.43 1.15 6.79
C ILE A 13 13.93 0.82 6.77
N ARG A 14 14.57 0.62 7.92
CA ARG A 14 15.98 0.20 7.99
C ARG A 14 16.20 -1.13 7.25
N PHE A 15 15.30 -2.07 7.45
CA PHE A 15 15.34 -3.35 6.75
C PHE A 15 15.13 -3.19 5.23
N LEU A 16 14.14 -2.41 4.83
CA LEU A 16 13.80 -2.17 3.42
C LEU A 16 14.94 -1.48 2.64
N LEU A 17 15.62 -0.53 3.27
CA LEU A 17 16.68 0.27 2.65
C LEU A 17 18.08 -0.29 2.85
N GLY A 18 18.21 -1.47 3.46
CA GLY A 18 19.46 -2.20 3.55
C GLY A 18 20.38 -1.79 4.71
N GLY A 19 19.87 -1.13 5.73
CA GLY A 19 20.64 -0.84 6.94
C GLY A 19 20.15 0.36 7.76
N GLU A 20 20.78 0.54 8.92
CA GLU A 20 20.42 1.60 9.88
C GLU A 20 20.64 2.99 9.30
N ASP A 21 21.81 3.24 8.73
CA ASP A 21 22.19 4.59 8.23
C ASP A 21 21.25 5.03 7.10
N ALA A 22 20.97 4.17 6.12
CA ALA A 22 20.08 4.49 5.01
C ALA A 22 18.64 4.68 5.49
N GLY A 23 18.19 3.84 6.42
CA GLY A 23 16.85 3.93 6.99
C GLY A 23 16.64 5.20 7.81
N ASP A 24 17.60 5.58 8.65
CA ASP A 24 17.51 6.79 9.47
C ASP A 24 17.66 8.06 8.64
N ALA A 25 18.50 8.06 7.60
CA ALA A 25 18.59 9.15 6.64
C ALA A 25 17.24 9.38 5.96
N TRP A 26 16.63 8.32 5.42
CA TRP A 26 15.32 8.41 4.79
C TRP A 26 14.23 8.93 5.76
N LEU A 27 14.19 8.45 7.00
CA LEU A 27 13.21 8.92 8.01
C LEU A 27 13.38 10.42 8.33
N SER A 28 14.61 10.90 8.36
CA SER A 28 14.93 12.33 8.52
C SER A 28 14.42 13.16 7.34
N ASP A 29 14.73 12.72 6.12
CA ASP A 29 14.32 13.39 4.88
C ASP A 29 12.80 13.36 4.71
N ALA A 30 12.16 12.21 4.96
CA ALA A 30 10.71 12.05 4.91
C ALA A 30 9.99 12.95 5.93
N SER A 31 10.56 13.10 7.13
CA SER A 31 10.01 14.01 8.16
C SER A 31 10.13 15.48 7.75
N THR A 32 11.22 15.84 7.10
CA THR A 32 11.44 17.19 6.56
C THR A 32 10.48 17.49 5.42
N LEU A 33 10.37 16.56 4.46
CA LEU A 33 9.44 16.64 3.33
C LEU A 33 7.98 16.72 3.80
N ALA A 34 7.62 15.94 4.80
CA ALA A 34 6.27 15.96 5.37
C ALA A 34 5.93 17.34 5.95
N GLY A 35 6.90 18.01 6.62
CA GLY A 35 6.72 19.38 7.12
C GLY A 35 6.52 20.40 5.99
N GLN A 36 7.30 20.29 4.91
CA GLN A 36 7.18 21.15 3.73
C GLN A 36 5.83 20.98 3.03
N LEU A 37 5.43 19.71 2.77
CA LEU A 37 4.16 19.40 2.11
C LEU A 37 2.96 19.80 2.99
N ALA A 38 3.02 19.56 4.30
CA ALA A 38 1.96 19.99 5.21
C ALA A 38 1.76 21.51 5.15
N GLY A 39 2.84 22.29 5.16
CA GLY A 39 2.79 23.73 5.00
C GLY A 39 2.22 24.18 3.66
N SER A 40 2.70 23.60 2.55
CA SER A 40 2.24 23.94 1.20
C SER A 40 0.80 23.52 0.91
N TRP A 41 0.32 22.45 1.54
CA TRP A 41 -1.04 21.94 1.39
C TRP A 41 -2.02 22.46 2.44
N GLY A 42 -1.53 23.28 3.38
CA GLY A 42 -2.35 23.94 4.39
C GLY A 42 -2.96 22.94 5.40
N VAL A 43 -2.26 21.86 5.72
CA VAL A 43 -2.72 20.88 6.72
C VAL A 43 -1.82 20.90 7.96
N THR A 44 -2.42 20.63 9.12
CA THR A 44 -1.70 20.58 10.40
C THR A 44 -1.46 19.13 10.79
N PRO A 45 -0.19 18.68 10.88
CA PRO A 45 0.15 17.34 11.36
C PRO A 45 -0.27 17.14 12.83
N VAL A 46 -0.81 15.95 13.13
CA VAL A 46 -1.29 15.57 14.46
C VAL A 46 -0.41 14.50 15.08
N ARG A 47 -0.24 13.37 14.38
CA ARG A 47 0.56 12.23 14.84
C ARG A 47 0.97 11.36 13.66
N VAL A 48 2.04 10.58 13.85
CA VAL A 48 2.37 9.48 12.93
C VAL A 48 1.39 8.33 13.21
N LEU A 49 0.89 7.72 12.13
CA LEU A 49 0.04 6.53 12.23
C LEU A 49 0.91 5.29 12.43
N GLU A 50 0.44 4.39 13.28
CA GLU A 50 1.02 3.07 13.45
C GLU A 50 0.59 2.15 12.31
N GLY A 51 1.40 1.15 11.97
CA GLY A 51 1.08 0.16 10.95
C GLY A 51 1.64 0.45 9.55
N GLY A 52 2.19 1.61 9.30
CA GLY A 52 2.93 1.88 8.05
C GLY A 52 4.18 1.00 7.96
N ALA A 53 4.24 0.11 6.94
CA ALA A 53 5.39 -0.77 6.77
C ALA A 53 6.50 -0.15 5.92
N MET A 54 6.11 0.63 4.89
CA MET A 54 7.01 1.12 3.83
C MET A 54 6.80 2.62 3.52
N SER A 55 6.07 3.34 4.38
CA SER A 55 5.73 4.74 4.16
C SER A 55 5.56 5.45 5.50
N LEU A 56 5.93 6.73 5.55
CA LEU A 56 5.59 7.58 6.69
C LEU A 56 4.17 8.13 6.50
N CYS A 57 3.23 7.63 7.29
CA CYS A 57 1.83 8.06 7.27
C CYS A 57 1.56 8.98 8.46
N ILE A 58 1.04 10.17 8.20
CA ILE A 58 0.78 11.19 9.21
C ILE A 58 -0.69 11.60 9.17
N GLN A 59 -1.37 11.43 10.30
CA GLN A 59 -2.69 12.02 10.46
C GLN A 59 -2.55 13.54 10.53
N CYS A 60 -3.31 14.23 9.70
CA CYS A 60 -3.37 15.69 9.63
C CYS A 60 -4.80 16.19 9.83
N ARG A 61 -4.95 17.49 10.08
CA ARG A 61 -6.22 18.21 9.97
C ARG A 61 -6.12 19.26 8.88
N ASP A 62 -7.12 19.34 8.05
CA ASP A 62 -7.26 20.45 7.10
C ASP A 62 -7.84 21.70 7.78
N PRO A 63 -7.89 22.86 7.09
CA PRO A 63 -8.41 24.11 7.66
C PRO A 63 -9.87 24.04 8.11
N ALA A 64 -10.66 23.11 7.55
CA ALA A 64 -12.04 22.86 7.97
C ALA A 64 -12.14 21.90 9.18
N GLY A 65 -10.99 21.43 9.70
CA GLY A 65 -10.90 20.49 10.82
C GLY A 65 -11.08 19.04 10.43
N ALA A 66 -11.28 18.70 9.15
CA ALA A 66 -11.44 17.33 8.71
C ALA A 66 -10.11 16.56 8.81
N ALA A 67 -10.21 15.29 9.20
CA ALA A 67 -9.04 14.42 9.31
C ALA A 67 -8.57 13.98 7.92
N ARG A 68 -7.24 13.96 7.72
CA ARG A 68 -6.55 13.59 6.49
C ARG A 68 -5.37 12.70 6.82
N VAL A 69 -4.86 11.99 5.82
CA VAL A 69 -3.59 11.26 5.88
C VAL A 69 -2.62 11.86 4.87
N LEU A 70 -1.50 12.35 5.34
CA LEU A 70 -0.34 12.68 4.52
C LEU A 70 0.57 11.45 4.48
N LYS A 71 0.79 10.88 3.29
CA LYS A 71 1.64 9.71 3.08
C LYS A 71 2.89 10.07 2.30
N ILE A 72 4.04 9.73 2.87
CA ILE A 72 5.37 9.85 2.25
C ILE A 72 5.85 8.43 1.98
N PRO A 73 5.86 7.97 0.73
CA PRO A 73 6.29 6.61 0.38
C PRO A 73 7.81 6.50 0.39
N SER A 74 8.34 5.29 0.65
CA SER A 74 9.79 5.02 0.54
C SER A 74 10.30 5.04 -0.90
N SER A 75 9.42 4.92 -1.88
CA SER A 75 9.69 5.03 -3.31
C SER A 75 8.66 5.92 -3.99
N ALA A 76 9.14 6.93 -4.71
CA ALA A 76 8.27 7.81 -5.50
C ALA A 76 7.47 7.03 -6.57
N GLY A 77 8.04 5.97 -7.14
CA GLY A 77 7.36 5.09 -8.09
C GLY A 77 6.13 4.41 -7.48
N ASN A 78 6.31 3.82 -6.30
CA ASN A 78 5.22 3.18 -5.58
C ASN A 78 4.12 4.18 -5.20
N GLY A 79 4.49 5.36 -4.72
CA GLY A 79 3.52 6.40 -4.38
C GLY A 79 2.72 6.89 -5.60
N ARG A 80 3.35 7.01 -6.77
CA ARG A 80 2.63 7.35 -8.01
C ARG A 80 1.68 6.24 -8.43
N ALA A 81 2.09 4.97 -8.36
CA ALA A 81 1.24 3.84 -8.69
C ALA A 81 0.04 3.76 -7.73
N GLU A 82 0.28 3.91 -6.43
CA GLU A 82 -0.78 3.95 -5.42
C GLU A 82 -1.75 5.11 -5.67
N THR A 83 -1.25 6.31 -5.92
CA THR A 83 -2.10 7.48 -6.20
C THR A 83 -2.94 7.29 -7.46
N ALA A 84 -2.38 6.69 -8.51
CA ALA A 84 -3.11 6.37 -9.73
C ALA A 84 -4.24 5.37 -9.48
N ALA A 85 -3.97 4.31 -8.69
CA ALA A 85 -4.97 3.30 -8.32
C ALA A 85 -6.11 3.90 -7.50
N LEU A 86 -5.78 4.62 -6.43
CA LEU A 86 -6.78 5.29 -5.58
C LEU A 86 -7.66 6.26 -6.39
N SER A 87 -7.07 6.93 -7.39
CA SER A 87 -7.81 7.84 -8.27
C SER A 87 -8.70 7.11 -9.27
N ALA A 88 -8.26 5.95 -9.78
CA ALA A 88 -9.05 5.10 -10.68
C ALA A 88 -10.27 4.51 -9.95
N TRP A 89 -10.12 4.12 -8.70
CA TRP A 89 -11.20 3.59 -7.85
C TRP A 89 -12.06 4.69 -7.19
N ASN A 90 -12.32 5.77 -7.89
CA ASN A 90 -13.17 6.87 -7.39
C ASN A 90 -14.66 6.47 -7.29
N ASN A 91 -14.94 5.37 -6.63
CA ASN A 91 -16.25 4.76 -6.43
C ASN A 91 -16.56 4.46 -4.95
N GLY A 92 -15.75 5.01 -4.03
CA GLY A 92 -15.86 4.82 -2.59
C GLY A 92 -15.32 3.47 -2.08
N ALA A 93 -14.64 2.67 -2.95
CA ALA A 93 -13.93 1.45 -2.51
C ALA A 93 -12.64 1.77 -1.78
N THR A 94 -12.08 2.95 -1.99
CA THR A 94 -10.82 3.44 -1.43
C THR A 94 -10.96 4.88 -0.93
N PRO A 95 -10.05 5.36 -0.06
CA PRO A 95 -10.03 6.76 0.32
C PRO A 95 -9.69 7.64 -0.88
N ARG A 96 -10.36 8.78 -0.99
CA ARG A 96 -10.13 9.73 -2.08
C ARG A 96 -8.81 10.48 -1.89
N VAL A 97 -8.02 10.55 -2.96
CA VAL A 97 -6.83 11.41 -3.03
C VAL A 97 -7.27 12.87 -3.15
N ILE A 98 -6.71 13.74 -2.32
CA ILE A 98 -7.04 15.17 -2.26
C ILE A 98 -5.97 15.99 -2.97
N ARG A 99 -4.69 15.65 -2.76
CA ARG A 99 -3.52 16.26 -3.38
C ARG A 99 -2.44 15.22 -3.57
N HIS A 100 -1.59 15.40 -4.57
CA HIS A 100 -0.40 14.59 -4.76
C HIS A 100 0.77 15.43 -5.27
N ASP A 101 1.96 14.98 -5.00
CA ASP A 101 3.23 15.48 -5.55
C ASP A 101 3.86 14.36 -6.39
N SER A 102 3.85 14.52 -7.71
CA SER A 102 4.38 13.52 -8.63
C SER A 102 5.90 13.36 -8.56
N ALA A 103 6.64 14.37 -8.09
CA ALA A 103 8.09 14.30 -7.96
C ALA A 103 8.51 13.33 -6.84
N THR A 104 7.86 13.42 -5.69
CA THR A 104 8.16 12.59 -4.51
C THR A 104 7.25 11.36 -4.38
N GLY A 105 6.14 11.31 -5.13
CA GLY A 105 5.10 10.31 -4.99
C GLY A 105 4.27 10.48 -3.71
N SER A 106 4.46 11.58 -2.98
CA SER A 106 3.72 11.85 -1.75
C SER A 106 2.31 12.34 -2.04
N PHE A 107 1.37 12.03 -1.16
CA PHE A 107 -0.01 12.45 -1.35
C PHE A 107 -0.78 12.66 -0.05
N LEU A 108 -1.85 13.43 -0.15
CA LEU A 108 -2.84 13.67 0.90
C LEU A 108 -4.13 12.98 0.51
N MET A 109 -4.69 12.18 1.40
CA MET A 109 -5.94 11.47 1.19
C MET A 109 -6.91 11.62 2.38
N GLU A 110 -8.13 11.19 2.19
CA GLU A 110 -9.11 11.08 3.25
C GLU A 110 -8.62 10.14 4.35
N PHE A 111 -8.95 10.46 5.60
CA PHE A 111 -8.74 9.59 6.74
C PHE A 111 -9.98 8.71 6.92
N VAL A 112 -9.82 7.39 6.78
CA VAL A 112 -10.92 6.44 7.00
C VAL A 112 -11.25 6.36 8.49
N GLN A 113 -12.51 6.50 8.84
CA GLN A 113 -13.01 6.39 10.22
C GLN A 113 -14.17 5.39 10.27
N PRO A 114 -14.20 4.54 11.31
CA PRO A 114 -13.41 4.52 12.55
C PRO A 114 -11.99 3.97 12.41
N ALA A 115 -11.53 3.55 11.23
CA ALA A 115 -10.22 2.99 10.95
C ALA A 115 -9.96 1.64 11.67
N GLU A 116 -11.02 0.92 11.99
CA GLU A 116 -10.97 -0.44 12.52
C GLU A 116 -10.93 -1.46 11.38
N PRO A 117 -10.34 -2.65 11.59
CA PRO A 117 -10.38 -3.70 10.59
C PRO A 117 -11.82 -4.06 10.21
N ALA A 118 -12.10 -4.15 8.92
CA ALA A 118 -13.42 -4.56 8.44
C ALA A 118 -13.57 -6.09 8.49
N ASN A 119 -14.70 -6.55 8.98
CA ASN A 119 -15.04 -7.96 9.09
C ASN A 119 -16.29 -8.30 8.27
N GLY A 120 -16.39 -9.55 7.81
CA GLY A 120 -17.57 -10.12 7.16
C GLY A 120 -17.44 -10.34 5.66
N ALA A 121 -17.46 -11.61 5.26
CA ALA A 121 -17.24 -12.07 3.88
C ALA A 121 -18.14 -11.40 2.84
N ARG A 122 -19.41 -11.14 3.16
CA ARG A 122 -20.36 -10.48 2.25
C ARG A 122 -19.96 -9.04 1.91
N HIS A 123 -19.41 -8.33 2.86
CA HIS A 123 -18.95 -6.95 2.65
C HIS A 123 -17.65 -6.94 1.82
N ILE A 124 -16.78 -7.90 2.06
CA ILE A 124 -15.51 -8.06 1.33
C ILE A 124 -15.76 -8.39 -0.15
N SER A 125 -16.68 -9.29 -0.47
CA SER A 125 -17.00 -9.62 -1.86
C SER A 125 -17.56 -8.40 -2.63
N ARG A 126 -18.35 -7.55 -1.99
CA ARG A 126 -18.82 -6.30 -2.58
C ARG A 126 -17.70 -5.27 -2.78
N LEU A 127 -16.73 -5.23 -1.87
CA LEU A 127 -15.56 -4.37 -2.01
C LEU A 127 -14.71 -4.84 -3.19
N LEU A 128 -14.41 -6.13 -3.29
CA LEU A 128 -13.67 -6.71 -4.43
C LEU A 128 -14.34 -6.39 -5.77
N ALA A 129 -15.66 -6.56 -5.87
CA ALA A 129 -16.40 -6.21 -7.09
C ALA A 129 -16.31 -4.73 -7.49
N ARG A 130 -15.96 -3.83 -6.55
CA ARG A 130 -15.74 -2.40 -6.83
C ARG A 130 -14.28 -2.07 -7.14
N LEU A 131 -13.35 -2.92 -6.71
CA LEU A 131 -11.92 -2.79 -6.97
C LEU A 131 -11.52 -3.39 -8.34
N HIS A 132 -12.17 -4.46 -8.76
CA HIS A 132 -11.87 -5.12 -10.04
C HIS A 132 -12.51 -4.34 -11.20
N ILE A 133 -11.81 -3.31 -11.65
CA ILE A 133 -12.22 -2.44 -12.79
C ILE A 133 -11.40 -2.75 -14.03
N ASP A 134 -11.89 -2.32 -15.19
CA ASP A 134 -11.16 -2.43 -16.45
C ASP A 134 -9.84 -1.66 -16.42
N GLN A 135 -8.86 -2.19 -17.12
CA GLN A 135 -7.48 -1.68 -17.14
C GLN A 135 -7.24 -0.54 -18.11
N ASP A 136 -8.22 -0.19 -18.95
CA ASP A 136 -8.04 0.70 -20.09
C ASP A 136 -7.35 2.02 -19.77
N GLY A 137 -6.13 2.19 -20.31
CA GLY A 137 -5.33 3.39 -20.15
C GLY A 137 -4.65 3.58 -18.80
N LEU A 138 -4.71 2.61 -17.89
CA LEU A 138 -4.09 2.70 -16.57
C LEU A 138 -2.63 2.20 -16.61
N PRO A 139 -1.69 2.90 -15.94
CA PRO A 139 -0.25 2.64 -16.04
C PRO A 139 0.22 1.55 -15.06
N PHE A 140 -0.52 0.45 -14.93
CA PHE A 140 -0.14 -0.62 -14.00
C PHE A 140 0.59 -1.74 -14.72
N PRO A 141 1.57 -2.39 -14.05
CA PRO A 141 2.26 -3.54 -14.60
C PRO A 141 1.33 -4.75 -14.68
N ASP A 142 1.61 -5.66 -15.60
CA ASP A 142 1.01 -6.98 -15.58
C ASP A 142 1.31 -7.69 -14.25
N LEU A 143 0.36 -8.49 -13.75
CA LEU A 143 0.50 -9.23 -12.50
C LEU A 143 1.71 -10.17 -12.52
N GLU A 144 2.05 -10.75 -13.67
CA GLU A 144 3.25 -11.58 -13.81
C GLU A 144 4.52 -10.77 -13.51
N VAL A 145 4.64 -9.55 -14.05
CA VAL A 145 5.79 -8.65 -13.80
C VAL A 145 5.84 -8.25 -12.33
N ALA A 146 4.70 -7.83 -11.77
CA ALA A 146 4.62 -7.46 -10.36
C ALA A 146 4.99 -8.62 -9.41
N LEU A 147 4.61 -9.85 -9.74
CA LEU A 147 4.98 -11.05 -8.99
C LEU A 147 6.47 -11.37 -9.11
N GLN A 148 7.07 -11.22 -10.29
CA GLN A 148 8.51 -11.42 -10.49
C GLN A 148 9.33 -10.46 -9.62
N ASP A 149 8.94 -9.18 -9.55
CA ASP A 149 9.61 -8.19 -8.69
C ASP A 149 9.48 -8.55 -7.20
N ARG A 150 8.31 -9.01 -6.77
CA ARG A 150 8.07 -9.45 -5.37
C ARG A 150 8.88 -10.70 -5.03
N ILE A 151 8.94 -11.66 -5.93
CA ILE A 151 9.74 -12.88 -5.77
C ILE A 151 11.22 -12.52 -5.70
N GLY A 152 11.71 -11.61 -6.56
CA GLY A 152 13.07 -11.08 -6.52
C GLY A 152 13.40 -10.42 -5.18
N GLY A 153 12.51 -9.58 -4.67
CA GLY A 153 12.62 -8.98 -3.34
C GLY A 153 12.63 -10.00 -2.21
N ALA A 154 11.77 -11.03 -2.28
CA ALA A 154 11.75 -12.12 -1.30
C ALA A 154 13.04 -12.95 -1.32
N ARG A 155 13.57 -13.27 -2.49
CA ARG A 155 14.87 -13.94 -2.65
C ARG A 155 15.99 -13.17 -2.00
N THR A 156 16.04 -11.87 -2.22
CA THR A 156 17.04 -10.99 -1.60
C THR A 156 16.88 -10.97 -0.08
N ARG A 157 15.65 -10.83 0.40
CA ARG A 157 15.31 -10.79 1.83
C ARG A 157 15.73 -12.07 2.55
N PHE A 158 15.48 -13.22 1.96
CA PHE A 158 15.74 -14.53 2.55
C PHE A 158 17.05 -15.18 2.10
N ALA A 159 18.00 -14.40 1.56
CA ALA A 159 19.30 -14.90 1.12
C ALA A 159 20.18 -15.48 2.27
N GLY A 160 19.95 -15.03 3.51
CA GLY A 160 20.71 -15.46 4.67
C GLY A 160 20.52 -16.94 5.05
N ALA A 161 21.53 -17.53 5.66
CA ALA A 161 21.52 -18.96 6.03
C ALA A 161 20.43 -19.36 7.03
N CYS A 162 19.94 -18.40 7.83
CA CYS A 162 18.86 -18.62 8.80
C CYS A 162 17.46 -18.75 8.16
N HIS A 163 17.30 -18.42 6.87
CA HIS A 163 16.02 -18.39 6.15
C HIS A 163 15.87 -19.54 5.15
N THR A 164 16.31 -20.75 5.50
CA THR A 164 16.30 -21.89 4.57
C THR A 164 14.88 -22.35 4.22
N ALA A 165 13.96 -22.32 5.17
CA ALA A 165 12.57 -22.69 4.94
C ALA A 165 11.88 -21.68 4.02
N GLU A 166 11.98 -20.40 4.32
CA GLU A 166 11.39 -19.30 3.55
C GLU A 166 11.90 -19.27 2.11
N ARG A 167 13.21 -19.50 1.91
CA ARG A 167 13.78 -19.62 0.54
C ARG A 167 13.16 -20.78 -0.23
N ARG A 168 13.03 -21.95 0.42
CA ARG A 168 12.40 -23.11 -0.22
C ARG A 168 10.97 -22.81 -0.62
N ASP A 169 10.21 -22.14 0.25
CA ASP A 169 8.83 -21.78 -0.02
C ASP A 169 8.75 -20.80 -1.20
N VAL A 170 9.62 -19.79 -1.27
CA VAL A 170 9.72 -18.86 -2.41
C VAL A 170 10.02 -19.59 -3.70
N GLU A 171 11.01 -20.50 -3.73
CA GLU A 171 11.39 -21.25 -4.94
C GLU A 171 10.30 -22.24 -5.38
N THR A 172 9.51 -22.76 -4.44
CA THR A 172 8.36 -23.62 -4.75
C THR A 172 7.18 -22.81 -5.29
N ALA A 173 6.90 -21.65 -4.71
CA ALA A 173 5.76 -20.82 -5.09
C ALA A 173 6.00 -20.06 -6.41
N ALA A 174 7.23 -19.62 -6.69
CA ALA A 174 7.54 -18.77 -7.83
C ALA A 174 7.05 -19.30 -9.19
N PRO A 175 7.33 -20.55 -9.59
CA PRO A 175 6.85 -21.08 -10.86
C PRO A 175 5.33 -21.25 -10.92
N LEU A 176 4.68 -21.54 -9.79
CA LEU A 176 3.22 -21.67 -9.71
C LEU A 176 2.55 -20.31 -9.90
N LEU A 177 3.02 -19.29 -9.22
CA LEU A 177 2.49 -17.92 -9.34
C LEU A 177 2.67 -17.38 -10.76
N ALA A 178 3.82 -17.60 -11.38
CA ALA A 178 4.06 -17.20 -12.76
C ALA A 178 3.17 -17.95 -13.76
N ALA A 179 2.89 -19.25 -13.53
CA ALA A 179 1.98 -20.02 -14.37
C ALA A 179 0.55 -19.50 -14.22
N LEU A 180 0.07 -19.27 -13.00
CA LEU A 180 -1.28 -18.75 -12.73
C LEU A 180 -1.47 -17.36 -13.35
N ALA A 181 -0.51 -16.46 -13.21
CA ALA A 181 -0.60 -15.10 -13.78
C ALA A 181 -0.76 -15.10 -15.30
N ARG A 182 -0.22 -16.12 -16.01
CA ARG A 182 -0.34 -16.25 -17.47
C ARG A 182 -1.64 -16.89 -17.95
N THR A 183 -2.42 -17.50 -17.06
CA THR A 183 -3.68 -18.19 -17.44
C THR A 183 -4.91 -17.30 -17.30
N THR A 184 -4.75 -16.02 -17.01
CA THR A 184 -5.86 -15.09 -16.86
C THR A 184 -6.57 -14.84 -18.18
N GLU A 185 -7.86 -15.12 -18.26
CA GLU A 185 -8.69 -14.89 -19.44
C GLU A 185 -9.28 -13.49 -19.49
N GLU A 186 -9.70 -12.97 -18.32
CA GLU A 186 -10.32 -11.65 -18.16
C GLU A 186 -9.55 -10.84 -17.12
N PRO A 187 -8.42 -10.19 -17.51
CA PRO A 187 -7.62 -9.42 -16.57
C PRO A 187 -8.35 -8.12 -16.15
N THR A 188 -8.25 -7.81 -14.87
CA THR A 188 -8.74 -6.57 -14.27
C THR A 188 -7.63 -5.87 -13.51
N VAL A 189 -7.86 -4.63 -13.11
CA VAL A 189 -7.00 -4.01 -12.09
C VAL A 189 -7.24 -4.73 -10.76
N VAL A 190 -6.16 -5.21 -10.15
CA VAL A 190 -6.19 -5.85 -8.83
C VAL A 190 -5.52 -4.95 -7.79
N HIS A 191 -5.96 -5.06 -6.54
CA HIS A 191 -5.37 -4.31 -5.42
C HIS A 191 -3.94 -4.74 -5.13
N GLY A 192 -3.66 -6.04 -5.28
CA GLY A 192 -2.33 -6.61 -5.23
C GLY A 192 -1.72 -6.79 -3.82
N ASP A 193 -2.27 -6.18 -2.78
CA ASP A 193 -1.97 -6.45 -1.36
C ASP A 193 -3.26 -6.48 -0.53
N PHE A 194 -4.27 -7.18 -1.04
CA PHE A 194 -5.61 -7.24 -0.44
C PHE A 194 -5.64 -8.20 0.75
N GLN A 195 -5.24 -7.68 1.91
CA GLN A 195 -5.17 -8.41 3.18
C GLN A 195 -6.02 -7.70 4.25
N ALA A 196 -6.37 -8.40 5.31
CA ALA A 196 -7.21 -7.85 6.39
C ALA A 196 -6.66 -6.54 6.99
N LYS A 197 -5.33 -6.40 7.11
CA LYS A 197 -4.66 -5.16 7.58
C LYS A 197 -4.92 -3.95 6.68
N ASN A 198 -5.23 -4.18 5.39
CA ASN A 198 -5.43 -3.16 4.36
C ASN A 198 -6.92 -2.93 4.05
N VAL A 199 -7.83 -3.48 4.85
CA VAL A 199 -9.28 -3.27 4.70
C VAL A 199 -9.86 -2.72 6.00
N LEU A 200 -10.29 -1.47 5.95
CA LEU A 200 -10.81 -0.75 7.11
C LEU A 200 -12.33 -0.61 7.04
N ALA A 201 -12.98 -0.58 8.18
CA ALA A 201 -14.37 -0.19 8.28
C ALA A 201 -14.50 1.31 8.01
N GLY A 202 -15.27 1.67 7.01
CA GLY A 202 -15.66 3.05 6.71
C GLY A 202 -17.14 3.28 7.03
N PRO A 203 -17.61 4.54 6.94
CA PRO A 203 -19.01 4.90 7.29
C PRO A 203 -20.02 4.24 6.34
N GLU A 204 -19.67 3.97 5.10
CA GLU A 204 -20.55 3.37 4.09
C GLU A 204 -20.22 1.90 3.79
N GLY A 205 -19.30 1.30 4.55
CA GLY A 205 -18.82 -0.06 4.36
C GLY A 205 -17.30 -0.17 4.33
N PRO A 206 -16.75 -1.35 4.00
CA PRO A 206 -15.32 -1.55 3.97
C PRO A 206 -14.64 -0.71 2.87
N VAL A 207 -13.44 -0.23 3.19
CA VAL A 207 -12.59 0.62 2.35
C VAL A 207 -11.20 -0.01 2.29
N ALA A 208 -10.67 -0.21 1.10
CA ALA A 208 -9.32 -0.74 0.89
C ALA A 208 -8.29 0.40 0.88
N ILE A 209 -7.13 0.14 1.48
CA ILE A 209 -5.98 1.07 1.56
C ILE A 209 -4.70 0.36 1.14
N ASP A 210 -3.63 1.12 0.88
CA ASP A 210 -2.28 0.61 0.59
C ASP A 210 -2.20 -0.37 -0.60
N PRO A 211 -2.76 -0.04 -1.78
CA PRO A 211 -2.67 -0.92 -2.94
C PRO A 211 -1.25 -1.01 -3.49
N LEU A 212 -0.95 -2.18 -4.04
CA LEU A 212 0.18 -2.45 -4.93
C LEU A 212 -0.37 -2.86 -6.30
N PRO A 213 -0.93 -1.92 -7.08
CA PRO A 213 -1.79 -2.25 -8.21
C PRO A 213 -1.06 -3.00 -9.31
N ALA A 214 -1.77 -3.94 -9.92
CA ALA A 214 -1.34 -4.69 -11.10
C ALA A 214 -2.56 -5.01 -11.97
N VAL A 215 -2.31 -5.50 -13.18
CA VAL A 215 -3.35 -6.01 -14.08
C VAL A 215 -3.24 -7.53 -14.14
N GLY A 216 -4.29 -8.24 -13.78
CA GLY A 216 -4.27 -9.69 -13.77
C GLY A 216 -5.55 -10.34 -13.27
N ASP A 217 -5.43 -11.58 -12.84
CA ASP A 217 -6.55 -12.36 -12.37
C ASP A 217 -7.13 -11.80 -11.05
N PRO A 218 -8.42 -11.41 -11.04
CA PRO A 218 -9.10 -10.91 -9.84
C PRO A 218 -9.09 -11.90 -8.67
N LEU A 219 -8.95 -13.20 -8.92
CA LEU A 219 -8.83 -14.20 -7.87
C LEU A 219 -7.55 -14.05 -7.03
N SER A 220 -6.53 -13.34 -7.54
CA SER A 220 -5.30 -13.05 -6.78
C SER A 220 -5.58 -12.27 -5.49
N ASP A 221 -6.46 -11.26 -5.52
CA ASP A 221 -6.88 -10.52 -4.33
C ASP A 221 -7.69 -11.39 -3.37
N THR A 222 -8.57 -12.24 -3.92
CA THR A 222 -9.33 -13.20 -3.11
C THR A 222 -8.42 -14.18 -2.39
N ALA A 223 -7.39 -14.70 -3.08
CA ALA A 223 -6.40 -15.59 -2.48
C ALA A 223 -5.59 -14.90 -1.37
N LEU A 224 -5.18 -13.65 -1.58
CA LEU A 224 -4.48 -12.85 -0.57
C LEU A 224 -5.35 -12.60 0.67
N TRP A 225 -6.64 -12.33 0.47
CA TRP A 225 -7.59 -12.17 1.58
C TRP A 225 -7.73 -13.45 2.41
N ILE A 226 -7.89 -14.59 1.76
CA ILE A 226 -8.04 -15.88 2.45
C ILE A 226 -6.75 -16.25 3.19
N ALA A 227 -5.59 -16.04 2.56
CA ALA A 227 -4.30 -16.37 3.16
C ALA A 227 -3.90 -15.45 4.34
N GLY A 228 -4.31 -14.18 4.31
CA GLY A 228 -3.96 -13.17 5.31
C GLY A 228 -5.04 -12.87 6.34
N GLY A 229 -6.20 -13.49 6.25
CA GLY A 229 -7.43 -13.09 6.96
C GLY A 229 -7.91 -14.01 8.07
N SER A 230 -7.08 -14.89 8.57
CA SER A 230 -7.47 -15.80 9.67
C SER A 230 -6.82 -15.46 10.98
#